data_ec640d4e7cfa95a55c39827ccd4abce3
#
_entry.id   ec640d4e7cfa95a55c39827ccd4abce3
#
_cell.length_a   1.000
_cell.length_b   1.000
_cell.length_c   1.000
_cell.angle_alpha   90.00
_cell.angle_beta   90.00
_cell.angle_gamma   90.00
#
_symmetry.space_group_name_H-M   'P 1'
#
loop_
_entity.id
_entity.type
_entity.pdbx_description
1 polymer ?
#
loop_
_entity_poly.entity_id
_entity_poly.type
_entity_poly.pdbx_seq_one_letter_code
_entity_poly.pdbx_strand_id
1 'polypeptide(L)'
;MRQAPWVAITPVVNAIRVLERMVPAGHLLFDHHAHDLPFSRAGTGSLKLGALRVRVEDFVTWANQEAARHGIDSEAIPDDPHGAIGLQRFRRTLAWHIARRPGGLVALAIQYGHMRTAFDWTTEGYASRSRDGIHDLIDLETARAVADTVAALHDDLEHGAGISGPAARRVIRAAAKAPWFVGILITLASARKLLKNEDAMIYDNPLALVLCHYKCDRALCYRDGVKDTPSLDRCVPSCGNIARTDRQAFQLRERAAAIETQAEHAPKPIGDRLRANASRLRELADKHERTRITITGTDTR
;
A
#
# COMPACT_ATOMS: atom_id res chain seq x y z
N MET A 1 27.22 11.95 -4.90
CA MET A 1 27.20 10.50 -4.63
C MET A 1 26.22 10.26 -3.48
N ARG A 2 25.30 9.29 -3.58
CA ARG A 2 24.34 8.98 -2.52
C ARG A 2 25.09 8.28 -1.37
N GLN A 3 25.02 8.83 -0.17
CA GLN A 3 25.70 8.25 1.01
C GLN A 3 24.86 7.16 1.71
N ALA A 4 23.54 7.12 1.48
CA ALA A 4 22.65 6.14 2.07
C ALA A 4 22.42 4.93 1.13
N PRO A 5 22.33 3.70 1.65
CA PRO A 5 22.02 2.51 0.84
C PRO A 5 20.62 2.60 0.24
N TRP A 6 20.42 1.90 -0.87
CA TRP A 6 19.10 1.73 -1.45
C TRP A 6 18.27 0.75 -0.60
N VAL A 7 17.05 1.12 -0.29
CA VAL A 7 16.09 0.23 0.37
C VAL A 7 15.32 -0.54 -0.70
N ALA A 8 15.25 -1.85 -0.56
CA ALA A 8 14.52 -2.73 -1.46
C ALA A 8 13.67 -3.74 -0.67
N ILE A 9 12.61 -4.24 -1.29
CA ILE A 9 11.76 -5.30 -0.72
C ILE A 9 12.51 -6.63 -0.71
N THR A 10 12.16 -7.52 0.21
CA THR A 10 12.83 -8.83 0.39
C THR A 10 13.00 -9.65 -0.90
N PRO A 11 11.98 -9.78 -1.79
CA PRO A 11 12.17 -10.52 -3.05
C PRO A 11 13.29 -9.96 -3.92
N VAL A 12 13.42 -8.63 -4.01
CA VAL A 12 14.49 -7.97 -4.78
C VAL A 12 15.84 -8.21 -4.13
N VAL A 13 15.95 -8.10 -2.80
CA VAL A 13 17.19 -8.41 -2.08
C VAL A 13 17.60 -9.87 -2.30
N ASN A 14 16.67 -10.82 -2.25
CA ASN A 14 16.95 -12.21 -2.50
C ASN A 14 17.41 -12.48 -3.95
N ALA A 15 16.77 -11.84 -4.94
CA ALA A 15 17.20 -11.93 -6.33
C ALA A 15 18.62 -11.38 -6.53
N ILE A 16 18.96 -10.25 -5.92
CA ILE A 16 20.33 -9.71 -5.96
C ILE A 16 21.34 -10.69 -5.33
N ARG A 17 21.00 -11.28 -4.19
CA ARG A 17 21.86 -12.28 -3.55
C ARG A 17 22.10 -13.54 -4.41
N VAL A 18 21.11 -13.94 -5.19
CA VAL A 18 21.30 -15.04 -6.17
C VAL A 18 22.26 -14.61 -7.26
N LEU A 19 22.06 -13.42 -7.84
CA LEU A 19 22.95 -12.88 -8.87
C LEU A 19 24.39 -12.71 -8.36
N GLU A 20 24.60 -12.24 -7.13
CA GLU A 20 25.93 -12.13 -6.51
C GLU A 20 26.67 -13.48 -6.43
N ARG A 21 25.95 -14.60 -6.29
CA ARG A 21 26.54 -15.93 -6.30
C ARG A 21 26.88 -16.45 -7.70
N MET A 22 26.25 -15.86 -8.73
CA MET A 22 26.46 -16.26 -10.13
C MET A 22 27.59 -15.51 -10.81
N VAL A 23 28.05 -14.40 -10.23
CA VAL A 23 29.14 -13.58 -10.79
C VAL A 23 30.38 -13.66 -9.92
N PRO A 24 31.61 -13.58 -10.51
CA PRO A 24 32.84 -13.53 -9.75
C PRO A 24 32.89 -12.29 -8.83
N ALA A 25 33.57 -12.42 -7.70
CA ALA A 25 33.73 -11.32 -6.74
C ALA A 25 34.37 -10.09 -7.40
N GLY A 26 33.78 -8.93 -7.20
CA GLY A 26 34.25 -7.66 -7.78
C GLY A 26 33.75 -7.37 -9.19
N HIS A 27 33.00 -8.28 -9.80
CA HIS A 27 32.37 -8.05 -11.09
C HIS A 27 31.00 -7.38 -10.94
N LEU A 28 30.53 -6.70 -12.02
CA LEU A 28 29.20 -6.13 -12.07
C LEU A 28 28.15 -7.22 -12.16
N LEU A 29 27.02 -7.08 -11.44
CA LEU A 29 25.88 -8.01 -11.53
C LEU A 29 25.31 -8.09 -12.96
N PHE A 30 25.37 -6.99 -13.69
CA PHE A 30 24.93 -6.88 -15.08
C PHE A 30 26.10 -6.34 -15.92
N ASP A 31 27.01 -7.23 -16.27
CA ASP A 31 28.17 -6.91 -17.12
C ASP A 31 27.75 -6.94 -18.59
N HIS A 32 28.23 -5.96 -19.36
CA HIS A 32 27.96 -5.91 -20.79
C HIS A 32 28.62 -7.05 -21.57
N HIS A 33 29.75 -7.60 -21.08
CA HIS A 33 30.42 -8.74 -21.74
C HIS A 33 29.61 -10.03 -21.67
N ALA A 34 28.89 -10.24 -20.57
CA ALA A 34 28.02 -11.40 -20.39
C ALA A 34 26.66 -11.27 -21.08
N HIS A 35 26.21 -10.04 -21.32
CA HIS A 35 24.84 -9.73 -21.77
C HIS A 35 24.77 -8.90 -23.02
N ASP A 36 25.89 -8.60 -23.67
CA ASP A 36 25.92 -7.73 -24.84
C ASP A 36 25.56 -8.46 -26.12
N LEU A 37 25.03 -7.72 -27.09
CA LEU A 37 24.80 -8.21 -28.42
C LEU A 37 26.14 -8.24 -29.21
N PRO A 38 26.31 -9.21 -30.15
CA PRO A 38 27.61 -9.48 -30.79
C PRO A 38 28.23 -8.31 -31.57
N PHE A 39 27.57 -7.17 -31.69
CA PHE A 39 28.06 -6.01 -32.46
C PHE A 39 28.18 -4.72 -31.64
N SER A 40 28.12 -4.79 -30.31
CA SER A 40 28.21 -3.59 -29.50
C SER A 40 29.67 -3.20 -29.17
N ARG A 41 29.99 -1.90 -29.30
CA ARG A 41 31.30 -1.39 -28.92
C ARG A 41 31.51 -1.55 -27.41
N ALA A 42 32.74 -1.86 -27.00
CA ALA A 42 33.12 -1.90 -25.61
C ALA A 42 32.69 -0.60 -24.91
N GLY A 43 31.97 -0.75 -23.80
CA GLY A 43 31.47 0.34 -22.99
C GLY A 43 32.19 0.44 -21.65
N THR A 44 31.54 1.03 -20.67
CA THR A 44 32.03 1.21 -19.29
C THR A 44 31.94 -0.06 -18.41
N GLY A 45 31.64 -1.22 -19.00
CA GLY A 45 31.44 -2.48 -18.27
C GLY A 45 29.98 -2.75 -17.88
N SER A 46 29.10 -1.76 -17.82
CA SER A 46 27.70 -1.95 -17.46
C SER A 46 26.82 -2.28 -18.67
N LEU A 47 25.75 -3.03 -18.46
CA LEU A 47 24.79 -3.39 -19.47
C LEU A 47 24.15 -2.16 -20.11
N LYS A 48 24.11 -2.11 -21.44
CA LYS A 48 23.48 -1.01 -22.19
C LYS A 48 21.96 -1.15 -22.20
N LEU A 49 21.27 -0.02 -22.31
CA LEU A 49 19.81 0.03 -22.28
C LEU A 49 19.16 -0.79 -23.41
N GLY A 50 19.78 -0.81 -24.59
CA GLY A 50 19.31 -1.61 -25.74
C GLY A 50 19.43 -3.11 -25.50
N ALA A 51 20.56 -3.57 -24.95
CA ALA A 51 20.75 -4.98 -24.59
C ALA A 51 19.75 -5.43 -23.53
N LEU A 52 19.49 -4.59 -22.54
CA LEU A 52 18.52 -4.90 -21.49
C LEU A 52 17.08 -5.06 -22.03
N ARG A 53 16.70 -4.29 -23.05
CA ARG A 53 15.41 -4.48 -23.73
C ARG A 53 15.32 -5.86 -24.38
N VAL A 54 16.34 -6.28 -25.11
CA VAL A 54 16.38 -7.60 -25.75
C VAL A 54 16.27 -8.72 -24.69
N ARG A 55 16.91 -8.56 -23.52
CA ARG A 55 16.79 -9.55 -22.44
C ARG A 55 15.38 -9.64 -21.85
N VAL A 56 14.64 -8.54 -21.83
CA VAL A 56 13.21 -8.58 -21.44
C VAL A 56 12.38 -9.35 -22.47
N GLU A 57 12.62 -9.13 -23.77
CA GLU A 57 11.96 -9.85 -24.85
C GLU A 57 12.29 -11.36 -24.81
N ASP A 58 13.57 -11.72 -24.63
CA ASP A 58 14.01 -13.10 -24.42
C ASP A 58 13.33 -13.76 -23.23
N PHE A 59 13.23 -13.03 -22.11
CA PHE A 59 12.57 -13.52 -20.90
C PHE A 59 11.08 -13.79 -21.13
N VAL A 60 10.36 -12.89 -21.80
CA VAL A 60 8.94 -13.08 -22.14
C VAL A 60 8.76 -14.32 -23.01
N THR A 61 9.60 -14.48 -24.02
CA THR A 61 9.58 -15.66 -24.89
C THR A 61 9.80 -16.94 -24.09
N TRP A 62 10.82 -16.97 -23.26
CA TRP A 62 11.11 -18.11 -22.41
C TRP A 62 9.96 -18.41 -21.42
N ALA A 63 9.41 -17.39 -20.74
CA ALA A 63 8.33 -17.56 -19.78
C ALA A 63 7.07 -18.16 -20.45
N ASN A 64 6.72 -17.71 -21.66
CA ASN A 64 5.60 -18.24 -22.42
C ASN A 64 5.84 -19.70 -22.86
N GLN A 65 7.08 -20.04 -23.23
CA GLN A 65 7.45 -21.43 -23.55
C GLN A 65 7.34 -22.34 -22.31
N GLU A 66 7.77 -21.86 -21.14
CA GLU A 66 7.64 -22.61 -19.88
C GLU A 66 6.17 -22.78 -19.47
N ALA A 67 5.34 -21.72 -19.60
CA ALA A 67 3.91 -21.80 -19.34
C ALA A 67 3.26 -22.90 -20.23
N ALA A 68 3.56 -22.91 -21.53
CA ALA A 68 3.05 -23.92 -22.44
C ALA A 68 3.55 -25.34 -22.09
N ARG A 69 4.83 -25.50 -21.73
CA ARG A 69 5.39 -26.81 -21.30
C ARG A 69 4.69 -27.40 -20.07
N HIS A 70 4.28 -26.52 -19.15
CA HIS A 70 3.61 -26.90 -17.91
C HIS A 70 2.08 -26.91 -17.99
N GLY A 71 1.51 -26.58 -19.15
CA GLY A 71 0.05 -26.54 -19.35
C GLY A 71 -0.67 -25.47 -18.54
N ILE A 72 0.03 -24.36 -18.23
CA ILE A 72 -0.48 -23.21 -17.48
C ILE A 72 -0.62 -21.99 -18.41
N ASP A 73 -1.38 -22.15 -19.50
CA ASP A 73 -1.55 -21.10 -20.51
C ASP A 73 -2.13 -19.79 -19.94
N SER A 74 -2.84 -19.88 -18.80
CA SER A 74 -3.34 -18.69 -18.07
C SER A 74 -2.23 -17.78 -17.54
N GLU A 75 -1.01 -18.30 -17.36
CA GLU A 75 0.16 -17.55 -16.87
C GLU A 75 1.01 -16.99 -18.03
N ALA A 76 0.62 -17.25 -19.29
CA ALA A 76 1.33 -16.68 -20.43
C ALA A 76 1.22 -15.15 -20.43
N ILE A 77 2.36 -14.50 -20.68
CA ILE A 77 2.45 -13.04 -20.78
C ILE A 77 1.84 -12.64 -22.14
N PRO A 78 0.72 -11.90 -22.16
CA PRO A 78 0.07 -11.51 -23.41
C PRO A 78 0.88 -10.46 -24.16
N ASP A 79 0.65 -10.38 -25.47
CA ASP A 79 1.19 -9.29 -26.28
C ASP A 79 0.70 -7.94 -25.77
N ASP A 80 1.63 -6.98 -25.65
CA ASP A 80 1.27 -5.65 -25.20
C ASP A 80 0.72 -4.82 -26.39
N PRO A 81 -0.54 -4.34 -26.33
CA PRO A 81 -1.15 -3.56 -27.41
C PRO A 81 -0.43 -2.23 -27.70
N HIS A 82 0.44 -1.79 -26.77
CA HIS A 82 1.23 -0.56 -26.92
C HIS A 82 2.68 -0.83 -27.35
N GLY A 83 2.99 -2.03 -27.82
CA GLY A 83 4.30 -2.44 -28.34
C GLY A 83 5.24 -3.01 -27.27
N ALA A 84 6.52 -3.12 -27.58
CA ALA A 84 7.49 -3.81 -26.76
C ALA A 84 7.59 -3.30 -25.31
N ILE A 85 7.76 -4.24 -24.38
CA ILE A 85 7.91 -3.95 -22.94
C ILE A 85 9.29 -3.34 -22.69
N GLY A 86 9.33 -2.02 -22.54
CA GLY A 86 10.57 -1.29 -22.24
C GLY A 86 10.74 -1.03 -20.74
N LEU A 87 12.00 -0.83 -20.32
CA LEU A 87 12.35 -0.54 -18.90
C LEU A 87 11.61 0.66 -18.32
N GLN A 88 11.30 1.65 -19.16
CA GLN A 88 10.52 2.82 -18.73
C GLN A 88 9.12 2.45 -18.26
N ARG A 89 8.53 1.35 -18.77
CA ARG A 89 7.23 0.86 -18.35
C ARG A 89 7.30 0.28 -16.95
N PHE A 90 8.30 -0.56 -16.65
CA PHE A 90 8.51 -1.06 -15.29
C PHE A 90 8.66 0.08 -14.29
N ARG A 91 9.45 1.10 -14.65
CA ARG A 91 9.64 2.27 -13.82
C ARG A 91 8.32 3.04 -13.61
N ARG A 92 7.55 3.25 -14.68
CA ARG A 92 6.26 3.96 -14.60
C ARG A 92 5.22 3.16 -13.82
N THR A 93 5.13 1.85 -14.06
CA THR A 93 4.21 0.96 -13.36
C THR A 93 4.53 0.93 -11.87
N LEU A 94 5.81 0.76 -11.51
CA LEU A 94 6.23 0.79 -10.11
C LEU A 94 5.93 2.16 -9.46
N ALA A 95 6.22 3.25 -10.16
CA ALA A 95 5.92 4.60 -9.71
C ALA A 95 4.42 4.80 -9.46
N TRP A 96 3.58 4.30 -10.38
CA TRP A 96 2.13 4.36 -10.25
C TRP A 96 1.62 3.57 -9.03
N HIS A 97 2.13 2.36 -8.80
CA HIS A 97 1.76 1.54 -7.65
C HIS A 97 2.23 2.15 -6.33
N ILE A 98 3.43 2.74 -6.28
CA ILE A 98 3.93 3.44 -5.10
C ILE A 98 3.08 4.67 -4.82
N ALA A 99 2.82 5.50 -5.85
CA ALA A 99 2.08 6.76 -5.72
C ALA A 99 0.65 6.59 -5.20
N ARG A 100 0.03 5.42 -5.39
CA ARG A 100 -1.33 5.12 -4.92
C ARG A 100 -1.43 4.66 -3.47
N ARG A 101 -0.30 4.40 -2.83
CA ARG A 101 -0.28 3.99 -1.42
C ARG A 101 -0.26 5.21 -0.50
N PRO A 102 -0.80 5.11 0.72
CA PRO A 102 -0.66 6.17 1.72
C PRO A 102 0.82 6.53 1.91
N GLY A 103 1.15 7.83 1.84
CA GLY A 103 2.53 8.31 1.85
C GLY A 103 3.34 8.01 0.57
N GLY A 104 2.69 7.49 -0.47
CA GLY A 104 3.34 7.00 -1.67
C GLY A 104 4.06 8.07 -2.48
N LEU A 105 3.57 9.30 -2.52
CA LEU A 105 4.27 10.39 -3.22
C LEU A 105 5.60 10.73 -2.54
N VAL A 106 5.64 10.75 -1.22
CA VAL A 106 6.87 10.96 -0.46
C VAL A 106 7.83 9.78 -0.67
N ALA A 107 7.33 8.54 -0.56
CA ALA A 107 8.10 7.34 -0.80
C ALA A 107 8.68 7.30 -2.24
N LEU A 108 7.88 7.71 -3.22
CA LEU A 108 8.29 7.81 -4.62
C LEU A 108 9.41 8.85 -4.81
N ALA A 109 9.27 10.03 -4.22
CA ALA A 109 10.30 11.08 -4.26
C ALA A 109 11.62 10.60 -3.65
N ILE A 110 11.58 9.90 -2.53
CA ILE A 110 12.76 9.29 -1.89
C ILE A 110 13.37 8.22 -2.80
N GLN A 111 12.55 7.27 -3.28
CA GLN A 111 13.00 6.11 -4.05
C GLN A 111 13.63 6.51 -5.39
N TYR A 112 13.05 7.48 -6.08
CA TYR A 112 13.55 7.93 -7.38
C TYR A 112 14.58 9.06 -7.29
N GLY A 113 14.94 9.50 -6.09
CA GLY A 113 15.92 10.56 -5.88
C GLY A 113 15.43 11.95 -6.32
N HIS A 114 14.12 12.11 -6.49
CA HIS A 114 13.47 13.36 -6.88
C HIS A 114 13.17 14.27 -5.68
N MET A 115 13.76 14.00 -4.51
CA MET A 115 13.60 14.88 -3.35
C MET A 115 13.92 16.33 -3.67
N ARG A 116 14.93 16.57 -4.51
CA ARG A 116 15.22 17.93 -5.01
C ARG A 116 14.11 18.45 -5.91
N THR A 117 13.59 17.65 -6.85
CA THR A 117 12.53 18.08 -7.78
C THR A 117 11.16 18.17 -7.14
N ALA A 118 10.83 17.34 -6.19
CA ALA A 118 9.61 17.50 -5.40
C ALA A 118 9.68 18.74 -4.50
N PHE A 119 10.92 19.12 -4.11
CA PHE A 119 11.21 20.39 -3.42
C PHE A 119 11.62 21.53 -4.38
N ASP A 120 12.15 21.25 -5.58
CA ASP A 120 12.61 22.23 -6.59
C ASP A 120 11.49 22.83 -7.42
N TRP A 121 10.30 22.25 -7.42
CA TRP A 121 9.08 22.99 -7.83
C TRP A 121 8.77 24.13 -6.86
N THR A 122 9.53 24.19 -5.77
CA THR A 122 9.46 25.21 -4.74
C THR A 122 10.74 26.05 -4.62
N THR A 123 11.84 25.75 -5.34
CA THR A 123 13.13 26.37 -5.04
C THR A 123 13.49 27.63 -5.83
N GLU A 124 12.76 28.01 -6.86
CA GLU A 124 12.94 29.37 -7.41
C GLU A 124 12.16 30.43 -6.62
N GLY A 125 12.23 30.40 -5.30
CA GLY A 125 11.73 31.48 -4.44
C GLY A 125 11.01 31.04 -3.17
N TYR A 126 11.05 29.77 -2.76
CA TYR A 126 10.17 29.23 -1.73
C TYR A 126 10.81 28.43 -0.60
N ALA A 127 12.11 28.54 -0.38
CA ALA A 127 12.73 27.87 0.78
C ALA A 127 12.09 28.24 2.14
N SER A 128 11.41 29.37 2.23
CA SER A 128 10.62 29.78 3.40
C SER A 128 9.14 29.39 3.36
N ARG A 129 8.64 28.87 2.22
CA ARG A 129 7.22 28.49 2.02
C ARG A 129 6.99 26.98 1.90
N SER A 130 8.01 26.18 2.14
CA SER A 130 7.96 24.70 2.00
C SER A 130 6.96 24.01 2.93
N ARG A 131 6.47 24.67 3.98
CA ARG A 131 5.42 24.13 4.85
C ARG A 131 4.11 23.92 4.10
N ASP A 132 3.70 24.85 3.26
CA ASP A 132 2.42 24.77 2.53
C ASP A 132 2.46 23.63 1.50
N GLY A 133 3.56 23.43 0.80
CA GLY A 133 3.72 22.33 -0.16
C GLY A 133 3.68 20.94 0.48
N ILE A 134 4.21 20.80 1.69
CA ILE A 134 4.15 19.54 2.46
C ILE A 134 2.71 19.28 2.91
N HIS A 135 2.01 20.31 3.40
CA HIS A 135 0.59 20.18 3.78
C HIS A 135 -0.27 19.81 2.59
N ASP A 136 -0.07 20.41 1.43
CA ASP A 136 -0.78 20.08 0.20
C ASP A 136 -0.54 18.64 -0.25
N LEU A 137 0.67 18.12 -0.11
CA LEU A 137 0.98 16.72 -0.39
C LEU A 137 0.32 15.78 0.63
N ILE A 138 0.33 16.14 1.90
CA ILE A 138 -0.32 15.36 2.95
C ILE A 138 -1.85 15.35 2.72
N ASP A 139 -2.45 16.48 2.39
CA ASP A 139 -3.87 16.58 2.07
C ASP A 139 -4.23 15.68 0.87
N LEU A 140 -3.43 15.72 -0.19
CA LEU A 140 -3.62 14.90 -1.37
C LEU A 140 -3.51 13.41 -1.07
N GLU A 141 -2.50 13.01 -0.30
CA GLU A 141 -2.30 11.62 0.12
C GLU A 141 -3.41 11.13 1.06
N THR A 142 -3.82 11.97 2.00
CA THR A 142 -4.92 11.66 2.90
C THR A 142 -6.22 11.49 2.12
N ALA A 143 -6.51 12.37 1.18
CA ALA A 143 -7.70 12.28 0.33
C ALA A 143 -7.70 11.01 -0.54
N ARG A 144 -6.53 10.62 -1.08
CA ARG A 144 -6.37 9.36 -1.83
C ARG A 144 -6.62 8.15 -0.96
N ALA A 145 -5.99 8.11 0.22
CA ALA A 145 -6.16 7.00 1.16
C ALA A 145 -7.62 6.85 1.60
N VAL A 146 -8.30 7.95 1.84
CA VAL A 146 -9.75 7.96 2.16
C VAL A 146 -10.56 7.45 0.97
N ALA A 147 -10.31 7.95 -0.24
CA ALA A 147 -11.03 7.52 -1.44
C ALA A 147 -10.83 6.03 -1.75
N ASP A 148 -9.59 5.53 -1.66
CA ASP A 148 -9.26 4.11 -1.87
C ASP A 148 -9.92 3.23 -0.80
N THR A 149 -9.94 3.68 0.47
CA THR A 149 -10.60 2.97 1.57
C THR A 149 -12.10 2.87 1.34
N VAL A 150 -12.73 3.97 0.93
CA VAL A 150 -14.19 4.01 0.70
C VAL A 150 -14.58 3.18 -0.52
N ALA A 151 -13.80 3.22 -1.60
CA ALA A 151 -14.02 2.40 -2.79
C ALA A 151 -13.90 0.90 -2.48
N ALA A 152 -12.82 0.48 -1.82
CA ALA A 152 -12.65 -0.91 -1.41
C ALA A 152 -13.77 -1.39 -0.49
N LEU A 153 -14.24 -0.52 0.39
CA LEU A 153 -15.34 -0.82 1.30
C LEU A 153 -16.68 -0.97 0.58
N HIS A 154 -16.93 -0.15 -0.45
CA HIS A 154 -18.09 -0.26 -1.31
C HIS A 154 -18.13 -1.61 -2.01
N ASP A 155 -17.01 -1.99 -2.65
CA ASP A 155 -16.86 -3.27 -3.33
C ASP A 155 -17.05 -4.46 -2.37
N ASP A 156 -16.43 -4.42 -1.19
CA ASP A 156 -16.58 -5.46 -0.16
C ASP A 156 -18.05 -5.62 0.27
N LEU A 157 -18.77 -4.50 0.47
CA LEU A 157 -20.17 -4.49 0.87
C LEU A 157 -21.10 -5.04 -0.22
N GLU A 158 -20.86 -4.71 -1.50
CA GLU A 158 -21.60 -5.27 -2.63
C GLU A 158 -21.42 -6.80 -2.73
N HIS A 159 -20.26 -7.31 -2.32
CA HIS A 159 -19.97 -8.74 -2.25
C HIS A 159 -20.44 -9.40 -0.93
N GLY A 160 -21.24 -8.71 -0.13
CA GLY A 160 -21.86 -9.27 1.08
C GLY A 160 -20.97 -9.26 2.33
N ALA A 161 -19.86 -8.53 2.32
CA ALA A 161 -19.04 -8.36 3.50
C ALA A 161 -19.79 -7.60 4.61
N GLY A 162 -19.49 -7.96 5.86
CA GLY A 162 -20.10 -7.35 7.04
C GLY A 162 -19.23 -6.30 7.69
N ILE A 163 -19.87 -5.33 8.33
CA ILE A 163 -19.22 -4.30 9.15
C ILE A 163 -19.84 -4.28 10.54
N SER A 164 -18.97 -4.26 11.56
CA SER A 164 -19.38 -4.15 12.95
C SER A 164 -18.81 -2.89 13.61
N GLY A 165 -19.26 -2.62 14.82
CA GLY A 165 -18.77 -1.55 15.68
C GLY A 165 -19.67 -0.32 15.74
N PRO A 166 -19.37 0.64 16.65
CA PRO A 166 -20.21 1.81 16.90
C PRO A 166 -20.40 2.72 15.68
N ALA A 167 -19.42 2.72 14.77
CA ALA A 167 -19.48 3.52 13.54
C ALA A 167 -20.03 2.74 12.33
N ALA A 168 -20.35 1.44 12.45
CA ALA A 168 -20.70 0.56 11.32
C ALA A 168 -21.76 1.18 10.39
N ARG A 169 -22.89 1.62 10.92
CA ARG A 169 -23.97 2.22 10.11
C ARG A 169 -23.56 3.52 9.40
N ARG A 170 -22.64 4.30 10.01
CA ARG A 170 -22.14 5.53 9.37
C ARG A 170 -21.18 5.19 8.24
N VAL A 171 -20.32 4.22 8.47
CA VAL A 171 -19.36 3.70 7.48
C VAL A 171 -20.09 3.10 6.27
N ILE A 172 -21.13 2.29 6.49
CA ILE A 172 -21.97 1.73 5.42
C ILE A 172 -22.63 2.85 4.61
N ARG A 173 -23.21 3.85 5.27
CA ARG A 173 -23.83 5.00 4.58
C ARG A 173 -22.82 5.83 3.81
N ALA A 174 -21.61 6.00 4.32
CA ALA A 174 -20.55 6.72 3.64
C ALA A 174 -20.10 5.97 2.37
N ALA A 175 -19.91 4.65 2.46
CA ALA A 175 -19.56 3.79 1.33
C ALA A 175 -20.64 3.82 0.24
N ALA A 176 -21.93 3.75 0.61
CA ALA A 176 -23.06 3.80 -0.33
C ALA A 176 -23.19 5.16 -1.06
N LYS A 177 -22.74 6.25 -0.45
CA LYS A 177 -22.78 7.62 -1.03
C LYS A 177 -21.51 7.99 -1.78
N ALA A 178 -20.51 7.12 -1.76
CA ALA A 178 -19.22 7.43 -2.37
C ALA A 178 -19.37 7.64 -3.88
N PRO A 179 -18.89 8.75 -4.42
CA PRO A 179 -18.78 8.87 -5.86
C PRO A 179 -17.79 7.82 -6.34
N TRP A 180 -18.08 7.19 -7.48
CA TRP A 180 -17.20 6.23 -8.14
C TRP A 180 -15.87 6.90 -8.51
N PHE A 181 -14.85 6.74 -7.67
CA PHE A 181 -13.50 7.26 -7.90
C PHE A 181 -12.62 6.22 -8.62
N VAL A 182 -13.12 5.60 -9.67
CA VAL A 182 -12.31 4.67 -10.46
C VAL A 182 -11.32 5.48 -11.31
N GLY A 183 -10.06 5.54 -10.86
CA GLY A 183 -8.95 6.05 -11.67
C GLY A 183 -8.91 7.56 -11.92
N ILE A 184 -9.71 8.36 -11.21
CA ILE A 184 -9.71 9.82 -11.38
C ILE A 184 -8.47 10.42 -10.70
N LEU A 185 -7.81 11.30 -11.43
CA LEU A 185 -6.70 12.10 -10.90
C LEU A 185 -7.26 13.07 -9.84
N ILE A 186 -6.96 12.83 -8.56
CA ILE A 186 -7.39 13.72 -7.49
C ILE A 186 -6.54 14.99 -7.57
N THR A 187 -7.16 16.10 -7.92
CA THR A 187 -6.54 17.43 -7.86
C THR A 187 -6.52 17.94 -6.41
N LEU A 188 -5.64 18.88 -6.10
CA LEU A 188 -5.59 19.49 -4.75
C LEU A 188 -6.93 20.12 -4.35
N ALA A 189 -7.64 20.74 -5.28
CA ALA A 189 -8.95 21.31 -5.04
C ALA A 189 -10.01 20.23 -4.70
N SER A 190 -10.02 19.11 -5.44
CA SER A 190 -10.92 17.97 -5.15
C SER A 190 -10.54 17.26 -3.85
N ALA A 191 -9.24 17.14 -3.55
CA ALA A 191 -8.75 16.59 -2.29
C ALA A 191 -9.26 17.42 -1.09
N ARG A 192 -9.07 18.72 -1.13
CA ARG A 192 -9.56 19.62 -0.07
C ARG A 192 -11.09 19.60 0.08
N LYS A 193 -11.83 19.44 -1.02
CA LYS A 193 -13.29 19.28 -0.97
C LYS A 193 -13.69 17.97 -0.30
N LEU A 194 -12.98 16.87 -0.61
CA LEU A 194 -13.21 15.57 0.03
C LEU A 194 -12.89 15.61 1.53
N LEU A 195 -11.75 16.19 1.91
CA LEU A 195 -11.33 16.32 3.31
C LEU A 195 -12.24 17.18 4.17
N LYS A 196 -12.97 18.11 3.56
CA LYS A 196 -14.02 18.90 4.23
C LYS A 196 -15.33 18.15 4.41
N ASN A 197 -15.52 17.01 3.72
CA ASN A 197 -16.72 16.21 3.85
C ASN A 197 -16.57 15.22 5.00
N GLU A 198 -17.00 15.62 6.17
CA GLU A 198 -16.93 14.78 7.38
C GLU A 198 -17.59 13.41 7.25
N ASP A 199 -18.58 13.25 6.38
CA ASP A 199 -19.27 11.99 6.18
C ASP A 199 -18.46 11.00 5.34
N ALA A 200 -17.49 11.48 4.54
CA ALA A 200 -16.59 10.67 3.74
C ALA A 200 -15.28 10.32 4.46
N MET A 201 -15.01 10.89 5.64
CA MET A 201 -13.74 10.76 6.35
C MET A 201 -13.62 9.40 7.05
N ILE A 202 -13.24 8.39 6.28
CA ILE A 202 -12.95 7.04 6.78
C ILE A 202 -11.44 6.78 6.64
N TYR A 203 -10.80 6.51 7.76
CA TYR A 203 -9.37 6.20 7.83
C TYR A 203 -9.19 4.72 8.14
N ASP A 204 -8.37 4.02 7.35
CA ASP A 204 -7.93 2.67 7.70
C ASP A 204 -6.77 2.74 8.70
N ASN A 205 -6.89 1.99 9.79
CA ASN A 205 -5.82 1.82 10.76
C ASN A 205 -5.34 0.36 10.77
N PRO A 206 -4.34 0.03 9.96
CA PRO A 206 -3.84 -1.34 9.85
C PRO A 206 -3.14 -1.84 11.12
N LEU A 207 -2.67 -0.94 11.99
CA LEU A 207 -2.04 -1.32 13.27
C LEU A 207 -3.07 -1.81 14.28
N ALA A 208 -4.22 -1.13 14.36
CA ALA A 208 -5.31 -1.47 15.25
C ALA A 208 -6.35 -2.41 14.61
N LEU A 209 -6.24 -2.70 13.31
CA LEU A 209 -7.18 -3.50 12.52
C LEU A 209 -8.62 -2.99 12.65
N VAL A 210 -8.80 -1.70 12.39
CA VAL A 210 -10.08 -0.99 12.45
C VAL A 210 -10.17 0.09 11.40
N LEU A 211 -11.39 0.43 10.99
CA LEU A 211 -11.71 1.67 10.30
C LEU A 211 -12.10 2.74 11.33
N CYS A 212 -11.69 3.98 11.10
CA CYS A 212 -12.10 5.12 11.91
C CYS A 212 -12.93 6.07 11.04
N HIS A 213 -14.24 6.13 11.29
CA HIS A 213 -15.09 7.19 10.76
C HIS A 213 -15.06 8.37 11.71
N TYR A 214 -14.09 9.25 11.48
CA TYR A 214 -13.71 10.28 12.42
C TYR A 214 -14.82 11.32 12.65
N LYS A 215 -15.20 11.48 13.91
CA LYS A 215 -16.00 12.59 14.44
C LYS A 215 -15.35 13.03 15.74
N CYS A 216 -14.96 14.29 15.82
CA CYS A 216 -14.19 14.84 16.93
C CYS A 216 -14.91 14.67 18.28
N ASP A 217 -16.22 14.88 18.31
CA ASP A 217 -17.08 14.75 19.50
C ASP A 217 -17.10 13.33 20.11
N ARG A 218 -16.75 12.32 19.33
CA ARG A 218 -16.74 10.90 19.73
C ARG A 218 -15.34 10.29 19.82
N ALA A 219 -14.32 11.10 19.57
CA ALA A 219 -12.95 10.62 19.50
C ALA A 219 -12.33 10.45 20.90
N LEU A 220 -11.85 9.26 21.22
CA LEU A 220 -11.09 8.99 22.45
C LEU A 220 -9.57 9.15 22.28
N CYS A 221 -9.09 9.25 21.05
CA CYS A 221 -7.68 9.49 20.73
C CYS A 221 -7.28 10.96 20.80
N TYR A 222 -8.24 11.85 21.10
CA TYR A 222 -8.04 13.28 21.14
C TYR A 222 -7.12 13.72 22.28
N ARG A 223 -6.18 14.60 21.98
CA ARG A 223 -5.40 15.39 22.94
C ARG A 223 -5.48 16.87 22.56
N ASP A 224 -5.35 17.72 23.56
CA ASP A 224 -5.48 19.18 23.42
C ASP A 224 -4.72 19.73 22.21
N GLY A 225 -5.44 20.41 21.31
CA GLY A 225 -4.90 21.25 20.25
C GLY A 225 -5.24 20.87 18.82
N VAL A 226 -5.33 19.60 18.42
CA VAL A 226 -5.59 19.21 17.02
C VAL A 226 -6.89 18.40 16.95
N LYS A 227 -7.93 19.01 16.31
CA LYS A 227 -9.28 18.43 16.22
C LYS A 227 -9.63 17.84 14.87
N ASP A 228 -8.81 18.05 13.85
CA ASP A 228 -9.23 17.85 12.46
C ASP A 228 -8.96 16.43 11.95
N THR A 229 -8.07 15.67 12.60
CA THR A 229 -7.67 14.32 12.18
C THR A 229 -7.55 13.36 13.35
N PRO A 230 -7.78 12.05 13.16
CA PRO A 230 -7.59 11.04 14.19
C PRO A 230 -6.11 10.79 14.49
N SER A 231 -5.80 10.47 15.74
CA SER A 231 -4.49 9.94 16.14
C SER A 231 -4.52 8.42 16.03
N LEU A 232 -4.08 7.87 14.89
CA LEU A 232 -4.19 6.44 14.57
C LEU A 232 -3.28 5.56 15.45
N ASP A 233 -2.17 6.11 15.97
CA ASP A 233 -1.24 5.46 16.90
C ASP A 233 -1.85 5.26 18.30
N ARG A 234 -2.89 6.01 18.64
CA ARG A 234 -3.57 6.00 19.95
C ARG A 234 -5.00 5.50 19.89
N CYS A 235 -5.30 4.66 18.94
CA CYS A 235 -6.64 4.14 18.74
C CYS A 235 -7.06 3.26 19.93
N VAL A 236 -8.19 3.61 20.55
CA VAL A 236 -8.74 2.90 21.72
C VAL A 236 -9.92 2.03 21.27
N PRO A 237 -9.96 0.73 21.63
CA PRO A 237 -11.00 -0.20 21.16
C PRO A 237 -12.44 0.17 21.52
N SER A 238 -12.65 1.01 22.54
CA SER A 238 -13.96 1.50 22.97
C SER A 238 -14.42 2.79 22.27
N CYS A 239 -13.63 3.32 21.34
CA CYS A 239 -13.94 4.58 20.67
C CYS A 239 -15.23 4.49 19.83
N GLY A 240 -16.10 5.51 19.92
CA GLY A 240 -17.34 5.61 19.16
C GLY A 240 -17.18 5.80 17.64
N ASN A 241 -15.96 6.01 17.16
CA ASN A 241 -15.61 6.18 15.75
C ASN A 241 -15.13 4.90 15.06
N ILE A 242 -15.04 3.79 15.80
CA ILE A 242 -14.50 2.53 15.27
C ILE A 242 -15.56 1.75 14.52
N ALA A 243 -15.16 1.22 13.35
CA ALA A 243 -15.81 0.13 12.66
C ALA A 243 -14.78 -0.96 12.33
N ARG A 244 -15.25 -2.17 12.05
CA ARG A 244 -14.39 -3.29 11.67
C ARG A 244 -15.04 -4.08 10.56
N THR A 245 -14.27 -4.45 9.54
CA THR A 245 -14.68 -5.28 8.41
C THR A 245 -14.41 -6.76 8.68
N ASP A 246 -15.03 -7.65 7.90
CA ASP A 246 -14.77 -9.10 7.92
C ASP A 246 -13.28 -9.39 7.69
N ARG A 247 -12.63 -8.66 6.77
CA ARG A 247 -11.19 -8.76 6.50
C ARG A 247 -10.34 -8.44 7.74
N GLN A 248 -10.67 -7.38 8.45
CA GLN A 248 -9.95 -6.99 9.67
C GLN A 248 -10.20 -7.98 10.82
N ALA A 249 -11.40 -8.56 10.91
CA ALA A 249 -11.70 -9.64 11.86
C ALA A 249 -10.90 -10.91 11.56
N PHE A 250 -10.75 -11.26 10.30
CA PHE A 250 -9.89 -12.36 9.88
C PHE A 250 -8.43 -12.10 10.26
N GLN A 251 -7.90 -10.91 9.98
CA GLN A 251 -6.53 -10.51 10.36
C GLN A 251 -6.30 -10.53 11.88
N LEU A 252 -7.32 -10.22 12.70
CA LEU A 252 -7.24 -10.38 14.15
C LEU A 252 -7.03 -11.83 14.56
N ARG A 253 -7.73 -12.78 13.92
CA ARG A 253 -7.55 -14.22 14.19
C ARG A 253 -6.18 -14.72 13.75
N GLU A 254 -5.71 -14.34 12.57
CA GLU A 254 -4.35 -14.68 12.11
C GLU A 254 -3.28 -14.15 13.08
N ARG A 255 -3.41 -12.88 13.49
CA ARG A 255 -2.48 -12.27 14.45
C ARG A 255 -2.52 -12.96 15.80
N ALA A 256 -3.70 -13.36 16.27
CA ALA A 256 -3.87 -14.12 17.53
C ALA A 256 -3.17 -15.49 17.44
N ALA A 257 -3.33 -16.20 16.33
CA ALA A 257 -2.65 -17.48 16.10
C ALA A 257 -1.12 -17.34 16.09
N ALA A 258 -0.60 -16.32 15.38
CA ALA A 258 0.83 -16.05 15.34
C ALA A 258 1.41 -15.71 16.74
N ILE A 259 0.68 -14.92 17.54
CA ILE A 259 1.08 -14.59 18.91
C ILE A 259 1.05 -15.84 19.82
N GLU A 260 0.11 -16.73 19.62
CA GLU A 260 0.02 -17.98 20.38
C GLU A 260 1.20 -18.90 20.12
N THR A 261 1.58 -19.08 18.85
CA THR A 261 2.80 -19.80 18.47
C THR A 261 4.05 -19.19 19.10
N GLN A 262 4.15 -17.85 19.15
CA GLN A 262 5.25 -17.18 19.86
C GLN A 262 5.22 -17.45 21.38
N ALA A 263 4.02 -17.57 21.98
CA ALA A 263 3.86 -17.82 23.41
C ALA A 263 4.35 -19.21 23.84
N GLU A 264 4.35 -20.19 22.93
CA GLU A 264 4.85 -21.54 23.18
C GLU A 264 6.37 -21.57 23.42
N HIS A 265 7.09 -20.65 22.78
CA HIS A 265 8.56 -20.56 22.83
C HIS A 265 9.06 -19.50 23.83
N ALA A 266 8.16 -18.80 24.50
CA ALA A 266 8.49 -17.70 25.43
C ALA A 266 8.54 -18.19 26.89
N PRO A 267 9.43 -17.62 27.74
CA PRO A 267 9.39 -17.85 29.19
C PRO A 267 8.00 -17.56 29.78
N LYS A 268 7.59 -18.33 30.78
CA LYS A 268 6.22 -18.35 31.32
C LYS A 268 5.59 -16.97 31.52
N PRO A 269 6.22 -15.96 32.16
CA PRO A 269 5.58 -14.65 32.36
C PRO A 269 5.29 -13.91 31.05
N ILE A 270 6.15 -14.08 30.05
CA ILE A 270 5.98 -13.48 28.71
C ILE A 270 4.93 -14.27 27.93
N GLY A 271 5.00 -15.60 27.96
CA GLY A 271 4.04 -16.50 27.32
C GLY A 271 2.61 -16.26 27.82
N ASP A 272 2.42 -16.06 29.12
CA ASP A 272 1.10 -15.75 29.70
C ASP A 272 0.54 -14.42 29.19
N ARG A 273 1.38 -13.38 29.06
CA ARG A 273 0.98 -12.10 28.47
C ARG A 273 0.62 -12.23 26.99
N LEU A 274 1.40 -13.01 26.24
CA LEU A 274 1.13 -13.25 24.82
C LEU A 274 -0.19 -13.99 24.64
N ARG A 275 -0.47 -15.04 25.42
CA ARG A 275 -1.75 -15.76 25.42
C ARG A 275 -2.93 -14.86 25.77
N ALA A 276 -2.80 -14.02 26.80
CA ALA A 276 -3.83 -13.04 27.15
C ALA A 276 -4.08 -12.04 26.02
N ASN A 277 -3.04 -11.62 25.30
CA ASN A 277 -3.18 -10.75 24.14
C ASN A 277 -3.88 -11.47 22.97
N ALA A 278 -3.49 -12.70 22.66
CA ALA A 278 -4.14 -13.52 21.64
C ALA A 278 -5.64 -13.73 21.95
N SER A 279 -5.98 -14.01 23.20
CA SER A 279 -7.39 -14.13 23.64
C SER A 279 -8.18 -12.85 23.39
N ARG A 280 -7.64 -11.67 23.72
CA ARG A 280 -8.30 -10.38 23.44
C ARG A 280 -8.54 -10.15 21.93
N LEU A 281 -7.59 -10.53 21.08
CA LEU A 281 -7.77 -10.40 19.63
C LEU A 281 -8.88 -11.30 19.12
N ARG A 282 -8.97 -12.54 19.63
CA ARG A 282 -10.08 -13.47 19.30
C ARG A 282 -11.43 -12.91 19.77
N GLU A 283 -11.51 -12.42 21.00
CA GLU A 283 -12.73 -11.79 21.53
C GLU A 283 -13.22 -10.63 20.66
N LEU A 284 -12.31 -9.82 20.13
CA LEU A 284 -12.66 -8.73 19.20
C LEU A 284 -13.16 -9.25 17.87
N ALA A 285 -12.59 -10.34 17.34
CA ALA A 285 -13.06 -10.99 16.11
C ALA A 285 -14.43 -11.66 16.33
N ASP A 286 -14.64 -12.33 17.46
CA ASP A 286 -15.92 -12.96 17.78
C ASP A 286 -17.02 -11.93 18.05
N LYS A 287 -16.68 -10.79 18.67
CA LYS A 287 -17.61 -9.67 18.80
C LYS A 287 -18.02 -9.14 17.43
N HIS A 288 -17.08 -9.03 16.49
CA HIS A 288 -17.39 -8.66 15.12
C HIS A 288 -18.42 -9.61 14.51
N GLU A 289 -18.20 -10.93 14.55
CA GLU A 289 -19.11 -11.93 14.00
C GLU A 289 -20.53 -11.83 14.57
N ARG A 290 -20.66 -11.58 15.87
CA ARG A 290 -21.98 -11.47 16.51
C ARG A 290 -22.70 -10.17 16.20
N THR A 291 -21.99 -9.11 15.80
CA THR A 291 -22.56 -7.75 15.68
C THR A 291 -22.41 -7.14 14.30
N ARG A 292 -21.86 -7.88 13.34
CA ARG A 292 -21.68 -7.38 11.98
C ARG A 292 -23.02 -7.14 11.29
N ILE A 293 -23.07 -6.09 10.51
CA ILE A 293 -24.21 -5.71 9.66
C ILE A 293 -23.79 -6.00 8.22
N THR A 294 -24.56 -6.79 7.51
CA THR A 294 -24.42 -7.06 6.08
C THR A 294 -25.53 -6.33 5.33
N ILE A 295 -25.23 -5.81 4.14
CA ILE A 295 -26.25 -5.28 3.25
C ILE A 295 -26.79 -6.47 2.45
N THR A 296 -27.94 -7.00 2.84
CA THR A 296 -28.72 -7.88 1.96
C THR A 296 -29.42 -6.99 0.95
N GLY A 297 -29.32 -7.32 -0.36
CA GLY A 297 -29.65 -6.50 -1.52
C GLY A 297 -31.08 -5.94 -1.66
N THR A 298 -31.74 -5.59 -0.56
CA THR A 298 -33.08 -5.02 -0.50
C THR A 298 -33.15 -3.60 0.10
N ASP A 299 -32.04 -3.05 0.58
CA ASP A 299 -32.01 -1.74 1.26
C ASP A 299 -31.46 -0.56 0.42
N THR A 300 -31.34 -0.74 -0.89
CA THR A 300 -31.03 0.34 -1.84
C THR A 300 -32.32 0.92 -2.45
N ARG A 301 -33.11 1.61 -1.67
CA ARG A 301 -34.11 2.57 -2.15
C ARG A 301 -34.07 3.86 -1.33
#